data_c17195452aa456cb67cd5d834124878e
#
_entry.id   c17195452aa456cb67cd5d834124878e
#
_cell.length_a   1.000
_cell.length_b   1.000
_cell.length_c   1.000
_cell.angle_alpha   90.00
_cell.angle_beta   90.00
_cell.angle_gamma   90.00
#
_symmetry.space_group_name_H-M   'P 1'
#
loop_
_entity.id
_entity.type
_entity.pdbx_description
1 polymer ?
#
loop_
_entity_poly.entity_id
_entity_poly.type
_entity_poly.pdbx_seq_one_letter_code
_entity_poly.pdbx_strand_id
1 'polypeptide(L)'
;MKVVLLALSGDSARCHAKLVSLYPDASIEAISRSEFETGSVSKRLSSLRARAPDVFAIATERLAWQRGQNLFMLFGALAGAREVVMIDSHDAWVRKTRGDLIAGAPFRLSGEAFSGAIDSANSRRELRKLEKAVATFETRRQTRSDSGPPRVVYLRATPGPGTQAGGAASHIKGVVEALRGLGVELEIISNDLIAGLDPAAERFTVFPPETIGGTRALFDIHNNLVFTRAALPFIQQINPDFIYQRYARFSWAGVAAAVRTGRPLFLEYNGSEVWVGRHWDRVGSLSLLERYERLNLRAAARIFVVSEVERKNLEARGVASEKIVLNPNAVDVESFRPSVGGAEVRRELGIGASEVLAGFVGTFGPWHGVVELAEAIKLISKDVPVRFVFVGSGSLREQAEGILKTEIEARRVIFTGAVAHERVPALLDACDVLVAPHVPLADGSDFFGSPTKIFEYMAMGKAIVASRLGQIGEVLSDGETALLVEPGDVRELAAALVRVTESRELRARLGASARQAAVEKHTWGHNARRVLEAYESWVVE
;
A
#
# COMPACT_ATOMS: atom_id res chain seq x y z
N MET A 1 -21.50 30.24 -15.49
CA MET A 1 -20.10 29.85 -15.63
C MET A 1 -20.01 28.32 -15.64
N LYS A 2 -19.26 27.72 -16.54
CA LYS A 2 -19.11 26.26 -16.65
C LYS A 2 -17.76 25.81 -16.13
N VAL A 3 -17.76 24.93 -15.12
CA VAL A 3 -16.59 24.26 -14.58
C VAL A 3 -16.56 22.82 -15.05
N VAL A 4 -15.45 22.36 -15.62
CA VAL A 4 -15.22 20.95 -15.92
C VAL A 4 -14.18 20.41 -14.94
N LEU A 5 -14.59 19.45 -14.10
CA LEU A 5 -13.77 18.83 -13.06
C LEU A 5 -13.22 17.48 -13.54
N LEU A 6 -11.90 17.39 -13.71
CA LEU A 6 -11.19 16.13 -13.94
C LEU A 6 -10.80 15.49 -12.59
N ALA A 7 -11.39 14.35 -12.27
CA ALA A 7 -11.01 13.56 -11.11
C ALA A 7 -9.82 12.63 -11.45
N LEU A 8 -8.59 13.06 -11.14
CA LEU A 8 -7.38 12.24 -11.35
C LEU A 8 -7.15 11.23 -10.24
N SER A 9 -7.31 11.66 -8.98
CA SER A 9 -7.13 10.84 -7.78
C SER A 9 -7.72 11.55 -6.56
N GLY A 10 -7.81 10.86 -5.44
CA GLY A 10 -8.28 11.41 -4.18
C GLY A 10 -9.80 11.48 -4.04
N ASP A 11 -10.25 12.21 -3.01
CA ASP A 11 -11.67 12.41 -2.72
C ASP A 11 -12.28 13.47 -3.65
N SER A 12 -12.86 12.99 -4.74
CA SER A 12 -13.50 13.86 -5.74
C SER A 12 -14.73 14.60 -5.18
N ALA A 13 -15.44 14.03 -4.19
CA ALA A 13 -16.60 14.67 -3.58
C ALA A 13 -16.17 15.88 -2.72
N ARG A 14 -15.09 15.75 -1.95
CA ARG A 14 -14.51 16.85 -1.19
C ARG A 14 -13.97 17.94 -2.11
N CYS A 15 -13.25 17.58 -3.17
CA CYS A 15 -12.77 18.52 -4.17
C CYS A 15 -13.94 19.24 -4.87
N HIS A 16 -15.03 18.52 -5.17
CA HIS A 16 -16.25 19.11 -5.74
C HIS A 16 -16.89 20.12 -4.77
N ALA A 17 -17.04 19.78 -3.48
CA ALA A 17 -17.56 20.69 -2.47
C ALA A 17 -16.72 21.97 -2.36
N LYS A 18 -15.40 21.85 -2.43
CA LYS A 18 -14.49 23.00 -2.46
C LYS A 18 -14.70 23.87 -3.71
N LEU A 19 -14.89 23.25 -4.89
CA LEU A 19 -15.22 24.00 -6.11
C LEU A 19 -16.54 24.76 -6.02
N VAL A 20 -17.56 24.16 -5.43
CA VAL A 20 -18.85 24.85 -5.17
C VAL A 20 -18.63 26.07 -4.29
N SER A 21 -17.78 26.00 -3.28
CA SER A 21 -17.45 27.16 -2.43
C SER A 21 -16.66 28.25 -3.15
N LEU A 22 -15.80 27.88 -4.10
CA LEU A 22 -15.01 28.83 -4.91
C LEU A 22 -15.83 29.47 -6.05
N TYR A 23 -16.81 28.73 -6.56
CA TYR A 23 -17.64 29.11 -7.71
C TYR A 23 -19.12 28.79 -7.46
N PRO A 24 -19.81 29.54 -6.58
CA PRO A 24 -21.17 29.22 -6.12
C PRO A 24 -22.21 29.12 -7.24
N ASP A 25 -22.06 29.94 -8.29
CA ASP A 25 -23.02 30.03 -9.39
C ASP A 25 -22.61 29.21 -10.63
N ALA A 26 -21.67 28.29 -10.49
CA ALA A 26 -21.16 27.51 -11.61
C ALA A 26 -21.90 26.18 -11.76
N SER A 27 -22.13 25.77 -13.00
CA SER A 27 -22.46 24.38 -13.30
C SER A 27 -21.17 23.55 -13.35
N ILE A 28 -21.07 22.50 -12.56
CA ILE A 28 -19.90 21.63 -12.47
C ILE A 28 -20.20 20.30 -13.17
N GLU A 29 -19.44 20.02 -14.24
CA GLU A 29 -19.48 18.74 -14.95
C GLU A 29 -18.23 17.95 -14.56
N ALA A 30 -18.41 16.75 -13.95
CA ALA A 30 -17.31 15.89 -13.58
C ALA A 30 -16.98 14.88 -14.69
N ILE A 31 -15.69 14.67 -14.94
CA ILE A 31 -15.16 13.65 -15.84
C ILE A 31 -14.19 12.76 -15.08
N SER A 32 -14.29 11.45 -15.32
CA SER A 32 -13.39 10.49 -14.67
C SER A 32 -12.02 10.46 -15.35
N ARG A 33 -11.03 9.94 -14.63
CA ARG A 33 -9.70 9.71 -15.18
C ARG A 33 -9.73 8.76 -16.38
N SER A 34 -10.48 7.67 -16.30
CA SER A 34 -10.61 6.68 -17.38
C SER A 34 -11.21 7.29 -18.64
N GLU A 35 -12.23 8.13 -18.50
CA GLU A 35 -12.83 8.87 -19.62
C GLU A 35 -11.82 9.83 -20.25
N PHE A 36 -11.08 10.58 -19.41
CA PHE A 36 -10.09 11.54 -19.90
C PHE A 36 -8.89 10.87 -20.58
N GLU A 37 -8.40 9.73 -20.07
CA GLU A 37 -7.23 9.04 -20.62
C GLU A 37 -7.53 8.29 -21.94
N THR A 38 -8.79 8.25 -22.39
CA THR A 38 -9.18 7.55 -23.62
C THR A 38 -8.71 8.27 -24.88
N GLY A 39 -7.92 7.58 -25.70
CA GLY A 39 -7.47 8.04 -27.01
C GLY A 39 -6.20 8.90 -27.01
N SER A 40 -5.89 9.49 -28.17
CA SER A 40 -4.71 10.34 -28.35
C SER A 40 -4.83 11.68 -27.63
N VAL A 41 -3.70 12.36 -27.39
CA VAL A 41 -3.66 13.70 -26.78
C VAL A 41 -4.55 14.71 -27.54
N SER A 42 -4.55 14.65 -28.87
CA SER A 42 -5.39 15.51 -29.71
C SER A 42 -6.88 15.23 -29.50
N LYS A 43 -7.28 13.96 -29.40
CA LYS A 43 -8.67 13.56 -29.14
C LYS A 43 -9.12 14.03 -27.76
N ARG A 44 -8.29 13.87 -26.72
CA ARG A 44 -8.56 14.36 -25.35
C ARG A 44 -8.74 15.88 -25.34
N LEU A 45 -7.86 16.61 -26.02
CA LEU A 45 -7.96 18.06 -26.14
C LEU A 45 -9.24 18.51 -26.85
N SER A 46 -9.59 17.85 -27.96
CA SER A 46 -10.83 18.12 -28.70
C SER A 46 -12.07 17.83 -27.86
N SER A 47 -12.10 16.71 -27.13
CA SER A 47 -13.19 16.37 -26.22
C SER A 47 -13.39 17.41 -25.12
N LEU A 48 -12.29 17.90 -24.53
CA LEU A 48 -12.35 18.94 -23.50
C LEU A 48 -12.78 20.29 -24.08
N ARG A 49 -12.32 20.66 -25.29
CA ARG A 49 -12.77 21.87 -26.00
C ARG A 49 -14.26 21.84 -26.31
N ALA A 50 -14.78 20.69 -26.73
CA ALA A 50 -16.22 20.53 -27.01
C ALA A 50 -17.11 20.80 -25.79
N ARG A 51 -16.56 20.62 -24.58
CA ARG A 51 -17.27 20.93 -23.33
C ARG A 51 -17.26 22.43 -22.99
N ALA A 52 -16.46 23.23 -23.67
CA ALA A 52 -16.33 24.69 -23.53
C ALA A 52 -16.19 25.15 -22.05
N PRO A 53 -15.17 24.69 -21.30
CA PRO A 53 -15.00 25.08 -19.91
C PRO A 53 -14.62 26.57 -19.78
N ASP A 54 -15.30 27.32 -18.91
CA ASP A 54 -14.81 28.60 -18.41
C ASP A 54 -13.64 28.37 -17.44
N VAL A 55 -13.80 27.36 -16.56
CA VAL A 55 -12.78 26.89 -15.61
C VAL A 55 -12.55 25.40 -15.82
N PHE A 56 -11.29 25.01 -15.92
CA PHE A 56 -10.90 23.61 -15.87
C PHE A 56 -10.32 23.29 -14.49
N ALA A 57 -10.99 22.45 -13.74
CA ALA A 57 -10.58 22.02 -12.42
C ALA A 57 -10.00 20.60 -12.44
N ILE A 58 -8.98 20.35 -11.63
CA ILE A 58 -8.30 19.06 -11.52
C ILE A 58 -8.30 18.67 -10.05
N ALA A 59 -8.93 17.54 -9.73
CA ALA A 59 -8.89 16.95 -8.40
C ALA A 59 -7.74 15.94 -8.29
N THR A 60 -6.98 16.02 -7.21
CA THR A 60 -5.88 15.11 -6.89
C THR A 60 -5.87 14.75 -5.42
N GLU A 61 -5.18 13.68 -5.03
CA GLU A 61 -5.03 13.30 -3.63
C GLU A 61 -4.26 14.34 -2.82
N ARG A 62 -3.07 14.74 -3.31
CA ARG A 62 -2.23 15.80 -2.73
C ARG A 62 -1.46 16.54 -3.81
N LEU A 63 -1.44 17.85 -3.74
CA LEU A 63 -0.72 18.68 -4.70
C LEU A 63 0.77 18.36 -4.77
N ALA A 64 1.44 18.21 -3.63
CA ALA A 64 2.87 17.91 -3.58
C ALA A 64 3.24 16.60 -4.29
N TRP A 65 2.30 15.66 -4.39
CA TRP A 65 2.49 14.37 -5.04
C TRP A 65 2.00 14.34 -6.50
N GLN A 66 1.31 15.38 -6.96
CA GLN A 66 0.78 15.39 -8.31
C GLN A 66 1.88 15.69 -9.33
N ARG A 67 2.28 14.66 -10.06
CA ARG A 67 3.25 14.76 -11.16
C ARG A 67 2.67 15.51 -12.35
N GLY A 68 3.52 16.27 -13.04
CA GLY A 68 3.13 16.94 -14.28
C GLY A 68 2.06 18.02 -14.09
N GLN A 69 1.99 18.68 -12.93
CA GLN A 69 1.04 19.75 -12.66
C GLN A 69 1.01 20.77 -13.79
N ASN A 70 2.18 21.27 -14.21
CA ASN A 70 2.28 22.28 -15.26
C ASN A 70 1.72 21.78 -16.61
N LEU A 71 1.89 20.49 -16.91
CA LEU A 71 1.35 19.87 -18.11
C LEU A 71 -0.18 19.76 -18.06
N PHE A 72 -0.73 19.28 -16.94
CA PHE A 72 -2.19 19.19 -16.77
C PHE A 72 -2.85 20.57 -16.79
N MET A 73 -2.24 21.57 -16.11
CA MET A 73 -2.77 22.95 -16.13
C MET A 73 -2.67 23.56 -17.51
N LEU A 74 -1.57 23.36 -18.24
CA LEU A 74 -1.42 23.83 -19.62
C LEU A 74 -2.47 23.16 -20.54
N PHE A 75 -2.78 21.89 -20.32
CA PHE A 75 -3.80 21.18 -21.09
C PHE A 75 -5.18 21.85 -20.98
N GLY A 76 -5.58 22.24 -19.77
CA GLY A 76 -6.81 22.99 -19.53
C GLY A 76 -6.81 24.38 -20.22
N ALA A 77 -5.69 25.08 -20.18
CA ALA A 77 -5.53 26.37 -20.87
C ALA A 77 -5.62 26.22 -22.40
N LEU A 78 -5.01 25.17 -22.97
CA LEU A 78 -5.09 24.84 -24.39
C LEU A 78 -6.50 24.38 -24.82
N ALA A 79 -7.27 23.81 -23.91
CA ALA A 79 -8.66 23.46 -24.15
C ALA A 79 -9.60 24.67 -24.21
N GLY A 80 -9.13 25.85 -23.82
CA GLY A 80 -9.89 27.10 -23.90
C GLY A 80 -10.35 27.66 -22.57
N ALA A 81 -10.13 26.98 -21.46
CA ALA A 81 -10.48 27.47 -20.14
C ALA A 81 -9.79 28.80 -19.84
N ARG A 82 -10.53 29.79 -19.32
CA ARG A 82 -9.99 31.09 -18.93
C ARG A 82 -9.10 30.97 -17.71
N GLU A 83 -9.43 30.02 -16.85
CA GLU A 83 -8.78 29.73 -15.59
C GLU A 83 -8.64 28.23 -15.39
N VAL A 84 -7.51 27.82 -14.80
CA VAL A 84 -7.27 26.43 -14.43
C VAL A 84 -6.96 26.34 -12.94
N VAL A 85 -7.66 25.43 -12.27
CA VAL A 85 -7.54 25.23 -10.83
C VAL A 85 -7.13 23.77 -10.57
N MET A 86 -6.18 23.55 -9.67
CA MET A 86 -5.88 22.21 -9.17
C MET A 86 -6.16 22.19 -7.66
N ILE A 87 -6.92 21.20 -7.21
CA ILE A 87 -7.39 21.09 -5.81
C ILE A 87 -7.05 19.70 -5.32
N ASP A 88 -6.63 19.59 -4.06
CA ASP A 88 -6.40 18.29 -3.44
C ASP A 88 -7.46 17.94 -2.38
N SER A 89 -7.43 16.66 -1.97
CA SER A 89 -8.34 16.10 -0.96
C SER A 89 -8.12 16.69 0.46
N HIS A 90 -7.11 17.57 0.64
CA HIS A 90 -6.75 18.21 1.91
C HIS A 90 -6.99 19.73 1.88
N ASP A 91 -7.83 20.22 0.95
CA ASP A 91 -8.22 21.61 0.77
C ASP A 91 -7.11 22.56 0.28
N ALA A 92 -5.92 22.05 -0.05
CA ALA A 92 -4.90 22.84 -0.74
C ALA A 92 -5.28 23.01 -2.22
N TRP A 93 -5.03 24.20 -2.76
CA TRP A 93 -5.35 24.50 -4.15
C TRP A 93 -4.42 25.52 -4.78
N VAL A 94 -4.31 25.46 -6.09
CA VAL A 94 -3.52 26.36 -6.92
C VAL A 94 -4.38 26.81 -8.11
N ARG A 95 -4.34 28.09 -8.44
CA ARG A 95 -5.09 28.71 -9.53
C ARG A 95 -4.17 29.51 -10.45
N LYS A 96 -4.35 29.36 -11.76
CA LYS A 96 -3.59 30.11 -12.77
C LYS A 96 -4.49 30.51 -13.93
N THR A 97 -4.23 31.67 -14.51
CA THR A 97 -4.95 32.15 -15.68
C THR A 97 -4.44 31.49 -16.95
N ARG A 98 -5.26 31.47 -18.00
CA ARG A 98 -4.87 30.96 -19.31
C ARG A 98 -3.63 31.67 -19.86
N GLY A 99 -3.57 33.02 -19.72
CA GLY A 99 -2.44 33.80 -20.17
C GLY A 99 -1.13 33.39 -19.51
N ASP A 100 -1.11 33.28 -18.18
CA ASP A 100 0.06 32.86 -17.40
C ASP A 100 0.51 31.45 -17.77
N LEU A 101 -0.46 30.56 -18.01
CA LEU A 101 -0.17 29.17 -18.36
C LEU A 101 0.47 29.05 -19.74
N ILE A 102 -0.05 29.73 -20.73
CA ILE A 102 0.47 29.66 -22.12
C ILE A 102 1.80 30.41 -22.21
N ALA A 103 1.88 31.65 -21.73
CA ALA A 103 3.10 32.44 -21.80
C ALA A 103 4.26 31.84 -21.01
N GLY A 104 3.98 31.30 -19.84
CA GLY A 104 5.02 30.68 -19.01
C GLY A 104 5.33 29.20 -19.33
N ALA A 105 4.58 28.54 -20.22
CA ALA A 105 4.76 27.12 -20.51
C ALA A 105 6.16 26.75 -21.00
N PRO A 106 6.77 27.45 -21.99
CA PRO A 106 8.10 27.11 -22.47
C PRO A 106 9.15 27.15 -21.36
N PHE A 107 9.10 28.17 -20.51
CA PHE A 107 10.03 28.33 -19.42
C PHE A 107 9.85 27.26 -18.33
N ARG A 108 8.60 27.00 -17.92
CA ARG A 108 8.31 25.99 -16.89
C ARG A 108 8.65 24.57 -17.35
N LEU A 109 8.23 24.19 -18.56
CA LEU A 109 8.48 22.84 -19.08
C LEU A 109 9.95 22.59 -19.39
N SER A 110 10.67 23.60 -19.94
CA SER A 110 12.13 23.48 -20.13
C SER A 110 12.88 23.45 -18.82
N GLY A 111 12.46 24.24 -17.81
CA GLY A 111 13.00 24.19 -16.46
C GLY A 111 12.84 22.82 -15.80
N GLU A 112 11.64 22.23 -15.88
CA GLU A 112 11.38 20.88 -15.38
C GLU A 112 12.24 19.83 -16.10
N ALA A 113 12.37 19.90 -17.41
CA ALA A 113 13.20 18.98 -18.18
C ALA A 113 14.70 19.12 -17.81
N PHE A 114 15.19 20.33 -17.64
CA PHE A 114 16.56 20.62 -17.23
C PHE A 114 16.85 20.13 -15.80
N SER A 115 15.97 20.48 -14.84
CA SER A 115 16.06 19.97 -13.46
C SER A 115 16.06 18.44 -13.43
N GLY A 116 15.16 17.83 -14.17
CA GLY A 116 15.08 16.37 -14.27
C GLY A 116 16.35 15.71 -14.83
N ALA A 117 17.00 16.32 -15.82
CA ALA A 117 18.25 15.84 -16.36
C ALA A 117 19.40 15.95 -15.31
N ILE A 118 19.46 17.07 -14.59
CA ILE A 118 20.42 17.27 -13.50
C ILE A 118 20.22 16.25 -12.39
N ASP A 119 18.99 16.03 -11.95
CA ASP A 119 18.67 15.08 -10.87
C ASP A 119 18.99 13.65 -11.27
N SER A 120 18.71 13.28 -12.51
CA SER A 120 19.09 11.98 -13.04
C SER A 120 20.62 11.80 -13.05
N ALA A 121 21.38 12.82 -13.43
CA ALA A 121 22.83 12.80 -13.41
C ALA A 121 23.38 12.74 -11.98
N ASN A 122 22.85 13.56 -11.07
CA ASN A 122 23.21 13.57 -9.66
C ASN A 122 22.92 12.24 -8.99
N SER A 123 21.74 11.67 -9.20
CA SER A 123 21.34 10.38 -8.67
C SER A 123 22.31 9.27 -9.12
N ARG A 124 22.66 9.22 -10.41
CA ARG A 124 23.64 8.25 -10.93
C ARG A 124 25.05 8.45 -10.37
N ARG A 125 25.43 9.70 -10.08
CA ARG A 125 26.72 10.02 -9.46
C ARG A 125 26.74 9.55 -8.00
N GLU A 126 25.70 9.86 -7.23
CA GLU A 126 25.58 9.42 -5.83
C GLU A 126 25.50 7.89 -5.74
N LEU A 127 24.73 7.24 -6.61
CA LEU A 127 24.67 5.78 -6.68
C LEU A 127 26.07 5.18 -6.86
N ARG A 128 26.87 5.69 -7.82
CA ARG A 128 28.25 5.20 -8.05
C ARG A 128 29.17 5.42 -6.85
N LYS A 129 29.01 6.53 -6.12
CA LYS A 129 29.77 6.79 -4.88
C LYS A 129 29.41 5.78 -3.80
N LEU A 130 28.11 5.54 -3.61
CA LEU A 130 27.61 4.61 -2.60
C LEU A 130 27.97 3.15 -2.95
N GLU A 131 27.88 2.75 -4.22
CA GLU A 131 28.32 1.42 -4.66
C GLU A 131 29.81 1.17 -4.31
N LYS A 132 30.68 2.18 -4.51
CA LYS A 132 32.10 2.11 -4.10
C LYS A 132 32.25 2.07 -2.58
N ALA A 133 31.52 2.92 -1.86
CA ALA A 133 31.58 2.95 -0.41
C ALA A 133 31.11 1.62 0.21
N VAL A 134 29.99 1.09 -0.28
CA VAL A 134 29.40 -0.19 0.21
C VAL A 134 30.32 -1.38 -0.10
N ALA A 135 31.12 -1.33 -1.17
CA ALA A 135 32.08 -2.41 -1.49
C ALA A 135 33.18 -2.59 -0.43
N THR A 136 33.50 -1.52 0.31
CA THR A 136 34.49 -1.50 1.40
C THR A 136 33.89 -1.25 2.77
N PHE A 137 32.57 -1.13 2.82
CA PHE A 137 31.84 -0.85 4.06
C PHE A 137 31.64 -2.13 4.85
N GLU A 138 32.39 -2.25 5.92
CA GLU A 138 32.12 -3.22 6.96
C GLU A 138 31.36 -2.52 8.08
N THR A 139 30.10 -2.93 8.28
CA THR A 139 29.35 -2.48 9.46
C THR A 139 30.08 -3.04 10.68
N ARG A 140 30.75 -2.20 11.44
CA ARG A 140 31.41 -2.63 12.68
C ARG A 140 30.35 -3.13 13.66
N ARG A 141 30.49 -4.36 14.13
CA ARG A 141 29.73 -4.82 15.28
C ARG A 141 30.05 -3.87 16.42
N GLN A 142 29.02 -3.31 17.03
CA GLN A 142 29.17 -2.33 18.11
C GLN A 142 29.13 -3.06 19.45
N THR A 143 30.02 -2.67 20.35
CA THR A 143 29.79 -2.91 21.76
C THR A 143 28.71 -1.94 22.22
N ARG A 144 27.65 -2.43 22.83
CA ARG A 144 26.61 -1.59 23.42
C ARG A 144 27.24 -0.83 24.60
N SER A 145 27.41 0.47 24.44
CA SER A 145 28.01 1.32 25.48
C SER A 145 27.01 1.74 26.57
N ASP A 146 25.71 1.51 26.36
CA ASP A 146 24.65 1.98 27.23
C ASP A 146 23.62 0.86 27.52
N SER A 147 23.21 0.72 28.76
CA SER A 147 22.19 -0.24 29.22
C SER A 147 20.74 0.23 28.95
N GLY A 148 20.59 1.36 28.27
CA GLY A 148 19.28 1.96 27.94
C GLY A 148 18.57 1.26 26.78
N PRO A 149 17.31 1.64 26.48
CA PRO A 149 16.60 1.14 25.31
C PRO A 149 17.31 1.56 24.01
N PRO A 150 17.23 0.75 22.94
CA PRO A 150 17.87 1.11 21.68
C PRO A 150 17.18 2.33 21.06
N ARG A 151 17.99 3.25 20.50
CA ARG A 151 17.51 4.38 19.71
C ARG A 151 17.49 4.02 18.24
N VAL A 152 16.31 4.10 17.63
CA VAL A 152 16.08 3.63 16.25
C VAL A 152 15.52 4.75 15.39
N VAL A 153 16.04 4.89 14.18
CA VAL A 153 15.39 5.69 13.15
C VAL A 153 14.61 4.76 12.22
N TYR A 154 13.27 4.89 12.23
CA TYR A 154 12.41 4.27 11.23
C TYR A 154 12.32 5.17 10.00
N LEU A 155 12.89 4.71 8.89
CA LEU A 155 13.04 5.49 7.67
C LEU A 155 12.10 4.98 6.57
N ARG A 156 11.22 5.86 6.08
CA ARG A 156 10.27 5.53 5.03
C ARG A 156 10.25 6.59 3.94
N ALA A 157 10.59 6.19 2.72
CA ALA A 157 10.39 6.99 1.51
C ALA A 157 9.39 6.28 0.61
N THR A 158 8.12 6.71 0.62
CA THR A 158 7.10 6.12 -0.25
C THR A 158 7.17 6.72 -1.67
N PRO A 159 6.87 5.95 -2.72
CA PRO A 159 6.85 6.45 -4.10
C PRO A 159 5.51 7.09 -4.52
N GLY A 160 4.54 7.16 -3.64
CA GLY A 160 3.22 7.73 -3.91
C GLY A 160 2.56 8.28 -2.65
N PRO A 161 1.55 9.16 -2.78
CA PRO A 161 0.85 9.71 -1.64
C PRO A 161 0.15 8.61 -0.87
N GLY A 162 0.22 8.75 0.42
CA GLY A 162 -0.67 8.10 1.36
C GLY A 162 -0.88 6.61 1.20
N THR A 163 -0.08 5.85 1.87
CA THR A 163 -0.57 4.59 2.40
C THR A 163 -1.59 4.94 3.48
N GLN A 164 -2.68 5.61 3.08
CA GLN A 164 -3.71 6.09 4.00
C GLN A 164 -4.69 4.98 4.37
N ALA A 165 -4.73 3.88 3.61
CA ALA A 165 -5.58 2.74 3.89
C ALA A 165 -4.95 1.43 3.38
N GLY A 166 -5.38 0.31 3.95
CA GLY A 166 -4.97 -1.04 3.56
C GLY A 166 -3.73 -1.57 4.29
N GLY A 167 -3.32 -2.77 3.91
CA GLY A 167 -2.31 -3.56 4.62
C GLY A 167 -0.97 -2.87 4.86
N ALA A 168 -0.54 -1.99 3.96
CA ALA A 168 0.71 -1.26 4.15
C ALA A 168 0.63 -0.20 5.27
N ALA A 169 -0.52 0.45 5.46
CA ALA A 169 -0.73 1.39 6.55
C ALA A 169 -0.78 0.65 7.90
N SER A 170 -1.56 -0.43 7.96
CA SER A 170 -1.65 -1.31 9.15
C SER A 170 -0.28 -1.85 9.55
N HIS A 171 0.53 -2.28 8.56
CA HIS A 171 1.89 -2.77 8.81
C HIS A 171 2.76 -1.69 9.45
N ILE A 172 2.86 -0.50 8.84
CA ILE A 172 3.74 0.56 9.34
C ILE A 172 3.33 0.99 10.74
N LYS A 173 2.03 1.26 10.95
CA LYS A 173 1.48 1.61 12.26
C LYS A 173 1.79 0.52 13.29
N GLY A 174 1.48 -0.73 12.97
CA GLY A 174 1.68 -1.86 13.86
C GLY A 174 3.14 -2.07 14.28
N VAL A 175 4.08 -1.96 13.34
CA VAL A 175 5.53 -2.05 13.64
C VAL A 175 5.98 -0.90 14.53
N VAL A 176 5.58 0.33 14.23
CA VAL A 176 5.94 1.54 14.99
C VAL A 176 5.43 1.44 16.43
N GLU A 177 4.13 1.16 16.59
CA GLU A 177 3.51 1.04 17.93
C GLU A 177 4.11 -0.12 18.74
N ALA A 178 4.38 -1.26 18.10
CA ALA A 178 4.96 -2.41 18.77
C ALA A 178 6.42 -2.19 19.18
N LEU A 179 7.25 -1.55 18.36
CA LEU A 179 8.63 -1.19 18.76
C LEU A 179 8.63 -0.26 19.96
N ARG A 180 7.75 0.74 19.98
CA ARG A 180 7.59 1.64 21.14
C ARG A 180 7.08 0.92 22.37
N GLY A 181 6.10 0.03 22.19
CA GLY A 181 5.59 -0.82 23.28
C GLY A 181 6.65 -1.73 23.92
N LEU A 182 7.71 -2.05 23.16
CA LEU A 182 8.89 -2.77 23.65
C LEU A 182 9.98 -1.84 24.23
N GLY A 183 9.69 -0.55 24.39
CA GLY A 183 10.59 0.42 25.01
C GLY A 183 11.61 1.06 24.07
N VAL A 184 11.50 0.87 22.73
CA VAL A 184 12.44 1.46 21.77
C VAL A 184 12.25 2.98 21.69
N GLU A 185 13.35 3.74 21.75
CA GLU A 185 13.34 5.16 21.41
C GLU A 185 13.28 5.32 19.89
N LEU A 186 12.07 5.43 19.34
CA LEU A 186 11.83 5.44 17.91
C LEU A 186 11.60 6.84 17.37
N GLU A 187 12.46 7.27 16.44
CA GLU A 187 12.29 8.46 15.61
C GLU A 187 11.83 8.06 14.20
N ILE A 188 10.72 8.61 13.74
CA ILE A 188 10.18 8.35 12.41
C ILE A 188 10.60 9.48 11.48
N ILE A 189 11.17 9.12 10.34
CA ILE A 189 11.49 10.05 9.25
C ILE A 189 10.83 9.55 7.97
N SER A 190 9.89 10.31 7.44
CA SER A 190 9.12 9.93 6.25
C SER A 190 9.00 11.10 5.26
N ASN A 191 8.69 10.80 4.02
CA ASN A 191 8.34 11.80 3.00
C ASN A 191 6.82 12.03 2.88
N ASP A 192 6.01 11.33 3.68
CA ASP A 192 4.56 11.52 3.74
C ASP A 192 4.03 11.15 5.13
N LEU A 193 2.82 11.60 5.43
CA LEU A 193 2.09 11.20 6.62
C LEU A 193 1.83 9.68 6.62
N ILE A 194 1.68 9.12 7.80
CA ILE A 194 1.34 7.71 8.01
C ILE A 194 -0.02 7.68 8.70
N ALA A 195 -0.98 6.97 8.11
CA ALA A 195 -2.32 6.87 8.67
C ALA A 195 -2.30 6.31 10.09
N GLY A 196 -3.00 6.98 11.00
CA GLY A 196 -3.09 6.61 12.41
C GLY A 196 -1.88 6.97 13.26
N LEU A 197 -0.90 7.74 12.74
CA LEU A 197 0.20 8.34 13.50
C LEU A 197 0.11 9.86 13.40
N ASP A 198 0.18 10.54 14.55
CA ASP A 198 0.14 12.01 14.61
C ASP A 198 1.57 12.57 14.70
N PRO A 199 2.04 13.34 13.69
CA PRO A 199 3.37 13.95 13.74
C PRO A 199 3.57 14.88 14.96
N ALA A 200 2.52 15.48 15.49
CA ALA A 200 2.62 16.38 16.64
C ALA A 200 2.77 15.63 17.97
N ALA A 201 2.18 14.44 18.10
CA ALA A 201 2.25 13.61 19.30
C ALA A 201 3.42 12.63 19.29
N GLU A 202 3.96 12.35 18.11
CA GLU A 202 4.95 11.34 17.84
C GLU A 202 6.32 11.99 17.53
N ARG A 203 7.41 11.35 17.83
CA ARG A 203 8.73 11.72 17.28
C ARG A 203 8.75 11.39 15.78
N PHE A 204 8.08 12.23 14.99
CA PHE A 204 7.79 11.98 13.59
C PHE A 204 8.05 13.22 12.74
N THR A 205 9.10 13.16 11.91
CA THR A 205 9.49 14.23 11.00
C THR A 205 9.08 13.87 9.56
N VAL A 206 8.39 14.79 8.90
CA VAL A 206 7.97 14.63 7.50
C VAL A 206 8.73 15.60 6.61
N PHE A 207 9.42 15.07 5.61
CA PHE A 207 10.03 15.81 4.51
C PHE A 207 9.21 15.58 3.23
N PRO A 208 8.22 16.42 2.93
CA PRO A 208 7.30 16.18 1.82
C PRO A 208 8.02 16.22 0.47
N PRO A 209 7.47 15.54 -0.55
CA PRO A 209 8.02 15.59 -1.90
C PRO A 209 7.87 16.98 -2.52
N GLU A 210 8.70 17.22 -3.53
CA GLU A 210 8.60 18.39 -4.40
C GLU A 210 7.99 17.96 -5.74
N THR A 211 7.14 18.83 -6.30
CA THR A 211 6.53 18.56 -7.60
C THR A 211 7.55 18.76 -8.71
N ILE A 212 7.67 17.78 -9.60
CA ILE A 212 8.45 17.86 -10.82
C ILE A 212 7.67 17.28 -11.98
N GLY A 213 7.88 17.81 -13.17
CA GLY A 213 7.36 17.22 -14.41
C GLY A 213 8.15 16.00 -14.86
N GLY A 214 7.61 15.30 -15.86
CA GLY A 214 8.27 14.19 -16.51
C GLY A 214 7.76 12.80 -16.13
N THR A 215 8.62 11.81 -16.31
CA THR A 215 8.26 10.39 -16.07
C THR A 215 8.13 10.08 -14.58
N ARG A 216 7.45 8.98 -14.26
CA ARG A 216 7.34 8.49 -12.88
C ARG A 216 8.71 8.21 -12.25
N ALA A 217 9.60 7.56 -12.99
CA ALA A 217 10.95 7.29 -12.51
C ALA A 217 11.71 8.56 -12.15
N LEU A 218 11.55 9.63 -12.93
CA LEU A 218 12.19 10.91 -12.67
C LEU A 218 11.66 11.57 -11.39
N PHE A 219 10.34 11.53 -11.20
CA PHE A 219 9.71 12.01 -9.97
C PHE A 219 10.23 11.25 -8.73
N ASP A 220 10.27 9.91 -8.81
CA ASP A 220 10.76 9.07 -7.70
C ASP A 220 12.25 9.32 -7.40
N ILE A 221 13.08 9.48 -8.45
CA ILE A 221 14.52 9.79 -8.32
C ILE A 221 14.73 11.18 -7.68
N HIS A 222 14.03 12.20 -8.17
CA HIS A 222 14.09 13.56 -7.61
C HIS A 222 13.72 13.56 -6.13
N ASN A 223 12.58 12.99 -5.80
CA ASN A 223 12.09 12.98 -4.42
C ASN A 223 12.97 12.17 -3.47
N ASN A 224 13.59 11.09 -3.93
CA ASN A 224 14.60 10.39 -3.13
C ASN A 224 15.87 11.24 -2.91
N LEU A 225 16.28 12.05 -3.88
CA LEU A 225 17.38 13.01 -3.68
C LEU A 225 17.03 14.07 -2.64
N VAL A 226 15.86 14.71 -2.77
CA VAL A 226 15.36 15.72 -1.84
C VAL A 226 15.25 15.14 -0.43
N PHE A 227 14.55 14.02 -0.31
CA PHE A 227 14.35 13.32 0.96
C PHE A 227 15.69 12.94 1.62
N THR A 228 16.60 12.34 0.87
CA THR A 228 17.89 11.91 1.44
C THR A 228 18.70 13.11 1.93
N ARG A 229 18.75 14.21 1.17
CA ARG A 229 19.47 15.44 1.58
C ARG A 229 18.89 16.04 2.86
N ALA A 230 17.58 16.03 3.02
CA ALA A 230 16.90 16.53 4.21
C ALA A 230 17.06 15.58 5.42
N ALA A 231 16.90 14.28 5.21
CA ALA A 231 16.93 13.29 6.28
C ALA A 231 18.33 13.04 6.87
N LEU A 232 19.39 13.07 6.05
CA LEU A 232 20.75 12.72 6.51
C LEU A 232 21.27 13.54 7.68
N PRO A 233 21.20 14.89 7.71
CA PRO A 233 21.66 15.68 8.85
C PRO A 233 20.87 15.34 10.12
N PHE A 234 19.57 15.08 9.99
CA PHE A 234 18.69 14.70 11.08
C PHE A 234 19.12 13.34 11.68
N ILE A 235 19.34 12.34 10.82
CA ILE A 235 19.79 11.01 11.26
C ILE A 235 21.15 11.09 11.96
N GLN A 236 22.07 11.93 11.46
CA GLN A 236 23.36 12.14 12.10
C GLN A 236 23.24 12.79 13.49
N GLN A 237 22.33 13.74 13.65
CA GLN A 237 22.04 14.39 14.95
C GLN A 237 21.41 13.43 15.94
N ILE A 238 20.46 12.58 15.53
CA ILE A 238 19.83 11.55 16.35
C ILE A 238 20.86 10.53 16.81
N ASN A 239 21.83 10.21 15.96
CA ASN A 239 22.87 9.19 16.21
C ASN A 239 22.24 7.85 16.67
N PRO A 240 21.42 7.19 15.84
CA PRO A 240 20.69 5.98 16.24
C PRO A 240 21.63 4.79 16.45
N ASP A 241 21.19 3.78 17.18
CA ASP A 241 21.87 2.50 17.32
C ASP A 241 21.76 1.69 16.03
N PHE A 242 20.61 1.74 15.36
CA PHE A 242 20.44 1.22 14.00
C PHE A 242 19.39 2.01 13.23
N ILE A 243 19.45 1.85 11.90
CA ILE A 243 18.51 2.44 10.96
C ILE A 243 17.60 1.32 10.47
N TYR A 244 16.28 1.43 10.70
CA TYR A 244 15.29 0.49 10.21
C TYR A 244 14.57 1.12 9.01
N GLN A 245 14.93 0.72 7.79
CA GLN A 245 14.39 1.29 6.57
C GLN A 245 13.38 0.37 5.91
N ARG A 246 12.15 0.87 5.70
CA ARG A 246 11.23 0.25 4.76
C ARG A 246 11.67 0.55 3.35
N TYR A 247 12.03 -0.51 2.60
CA TYR A 247 12.48 -0.38 1.22
C TYR A 247 11.36 0.14 0.31
N ALA A 248 11.71 1.07 -0.58
CA ALA A 248 10.86 1.56 -1.65
C ALA A 248 11.73 1.85 -2.88
N ARG A 249 11.12 1.93 -4.06
CA ARG A 249 11.85 2.11 -5.31
C ARG A 249 12.70 3.37 -5.32
N PHE A 250 13.91 3.24 -5.87
CA PHE A 250 14.95 4.26 -5.92
C PHE A 250 15.37 4.82 -4.55
N SER A 251 14.95 4.24 -3.42
CA SER A 251 15.35 4.71 -2.10
C SER A 251 16.81 4.32 -1.79
N TRP A 252 17.53 5.23 -1.12
CA TRP A 252 18.94 5.05 -0.75
C TRP A 252 19.34 5.81 0.51
N ALA A 253 18.39 6.48 1.16
CA ALA A 253 18.64 7.30 2.33
C ALA A 253 19.25 6.50 3.49
N GLY A 254 18.74 5.30 3.77
CA GLY A 254 19.29 4.43 4.81
C GLY A 254 20.70 3.94 4.49
N VAL A 255 21.01 3.64 3.22
CA VAL A 255 22.37 3.29 2.81
C VAL A 255 23.32 4.47 3.03
N ALA A 256 22.93 5.67 2.61
CA ALA A 256 23.75 6.86 2.80
C ALA A 256 23.95 7.18 4.30
N ALA A 257 22.93 6.99 5.11
CA ALA A 257 23.02 7.17 6.55
C ALA A 257 23.93 6.12 7.20
N ALA A 258 23.79 4.85 6.85
CA ALA A 258 24.66 3.77 7.35
C ALA A 258 26.14 4.03 7.03
N VAL A 259 26.45 4.35 5.77
CA VAL A 259 27.83 4.66 5.35
C VAL A 259 28.40 5.88 6.08
N ARG A 260 27.58 6.91 6.36
CA ARG A 260 28.05 8.13 7.04
C ARG A 260 28.18 8.00 8.55
N THR A 261 27.29 7.24 9.17
CA THR A 261 27.24 7.11 10.64
C THR A 261 27.99 5.88 11.14
N GLY A 262 28.27 4.91 10.27
CA GLY A 262 28.81 3.59 10.66
C GLY A 262 27.74 2.69 11.32
N ARG A 263 26.49 3.14 11.39
CA ARG A 263 25.39 2.40 12.05
C ARG A 263 24.82 1.32 11.11
N PRO A 264 24.39 0.17 11.64
CA PRO A 264 23.83 -0.90 10.83
C PRO A 264 22.49 -0.48 10.19
N LEU A 265 22.33 -0.85 8.91
CA LEU A 265 21.08 -0.73 8.18
C LEU A 265 20.31 -2.05 8.29
N PHE A 266 19.12 -2.01 8.85
CA PHE A 266 18.15 -3.07 8.87
C PHE A 266 17.08 -2.75 7.83
N LEU A 267 16.96 -3.62 6.83
CA LEU A 267 16.12 -3.38 5.65
C LEU A 267 14.83 -4.19 5.76
N GLU A 268 13.70 -3.52 5.88
CA GLU A 268 12.38 -4.13 5.72
C GLU A 268 12.09 -4.24 4.22
N TYR A 269 12.10 -5.46 3.71
CA TYR A 269 11.98 -5.77 2.29
C TYR A 269 10.71 -6.58 2.02
N ASN A 270 9.67 -5.90 1.54
CA ASN A 270 8.34 -6.48 1.33
C ASN A 270 8.14 -7.04 -0.08
N GLY A 271 9.21 -7.14 -0.87
CA GLY A 271 9.26 -7.65 -2.22
C GLY A 271 10.07 -6.77 -3.15
N SER A 272 10.36 -7.28 -4.35
CA SER A 272 11.17 -6.60 -5.36
C SER A 272 10.41 -5.45 -6.02
N GLU A 273 10.91 -4.23 -5.85
CA GLU A 273 10.41 -3.06 -6.59
C GLU A 273 10.71 -3.14 -8.10
N VAL A 274 11.71 -3.93 -8.48
CA VAL A 274 12.00 -4.23 -9.89
C VAL A 274 10.89 -5.10 -10.48
N TRP A 275 10.44 -6.11 -9.74
CA TRP A 275 9.32 -6.95 -10.14
C TRP A 275 8.03 -6.12 -10.24
N VAL A 276 7.73 -5.31 -9.22
CA VAL A 276 6.58 -4.38 -9.22
C VAL A 276 6.65 -3.44 -10.42
N GLY A 277 7.83 -2.89 -10.71
CA GLY A 277 8.04 -1.97 -11.83
C GLY A 277 7.86 -2.60 -13.22
N ARG A 278 7.97 -3.93 -13.32
CA ARG A 278 7.72 -4.68 -14.56
C ARG A 278 6.25 -5.05 -14.74
N HIS A 279 5.61 -5.51 -13.67
CA HIS A 279 4.33 -6.24 -13.77
C HIS A 279 3.12 -5.43 -13.31
N TRP A 280 3.25 -4.58 -12.29
CA TRP A 280 2.10 -3.86 -11.72
C TRP A 280 2.09 -2.39 -12.05
N ASP A 281 3.22 -1.75 -11.88
CA ASP A 281 3.33 -0.30 -11.88
C ASP A 281 4.52 0.12 -12.73
N ARG A 282 4.33 0.04 -14.05
CA ARG A 282 5.40 0.24 -15.03
C ARG A 282 6.22 1.49 -14.74
N VAL A 283 7.47 1.27 -14.43
CA VAL A 283 8.47 2.31 -14.15
C VAL A 283 9.53 2.27 -15.22
N GLY A 284 9.85 3.43 -15.79
CA GLY A 284 11.02 3.56 -16.68
C GLY A 284 12.32 3.35 -15.88
N SER A 285 13.41 3.09 -16.60
CA SER A 285 14.75 2.95 -16.00
C SER A 285 14.90 1.74 -15.05
N LEU A 286 14.33 0.58 -15.43
CA LEU A 286 14.41 -0.66 -14.64
C LEU A 286 15.84 -1.05 -14.28
N SER A 287 16.83 -0.88 -15.18
CA SER A 287 18.24 -1.15 -14.90
C SER A 287 18.82 -0.27 -13.79
N LEU A 288 18.36 0.96 -13.70
CA LEU A 288 18.75 1.86 -12.62
C LEU A 288 18.08 1.46 -11.30
N LEU A 289 16.80 1.10 -11.36
CA LEU A 289 16.05 0.59 -10.20
C LEU A 289 16.70 -0.67 -9.62
N GLU A 290 17.11 -1.60 -10.48
CA GLU A 290 17.82 -2.83 -10.08
C GLU A 290 19.15 -2.52 -9.36
N ARG A 291 19.88 -1.50 -9.80
CA ARG A 291 21.10 -1.07 -9.11
C ARG A 291 20.84 -0.51 -7.72
N TYR A 292 19.77 0.29 -7.56
CA TYR A 292 19.36 0.79 -6.24
C TYR A 292 18.90 -0.34 -5.31
N GLU A 293 18.14 -1.29 -5.83
CA GLU A 293 17.71 -2.46 -5.05
C GLU A 293 18.92 -3.27 -4.58
N ARG A 294 19.83 -3.58 -5.50
CA ARG A 294 21.08 -4.30 -5.18
C ARG A 294 21.95 -3.54 -4.18
N LEU A 295 22.03 -2.22 -4.28
CA LEU A 295 22.74 -1.37 -3.33
C LEU A 295 22.19 -1.52 -1.91
N ASN A 296 20.87 -1.44 -1.75
CA ASN A 296 20.22 -1.60 -0.44
C ASN A 296 20.45 -2.99 0.14
N LEU A 297 20.26 -4.05 -0.67
CA LEU A 297 20.47 -5.44 -0.24
C LEU A 297 21.92 -5.70 0.20
N ARG A 298 22.91 -5.13 -0.51
CA ARG A 298 24.32 -5.25 -0.14
C ARG A 298 24.68 -4.51 1.14
N ALA A 299 24.17 -3.29 1.31
CA ALA A 299 24.47 -2.44 2.45
C ALA A 299 23.80 -2.91 3.74
N ALA A 300 22.70 -3.64 3.63
CA ALA A 300 21.93 -4.10 4.80
C ALA A 300 22.74 -5.09 5.65
N ALA A 301 22.75 -4.87 6.96
CA ALA A 301 23.27 -5.78 7.96
C ALA A 301 22.27 -6.93 8.23
N ARG A 302 20.97 -6.62 8.18
CA ARG A 302 19.85 -7.57 8.24
C ARG A 302 18.79 -7.17 7.24
N ILE A 303 18.11 -8.17 6.67
CA ILE A 303 17.03 -7.99 5.69
C ILE A 303 15.82 -8.75 6.20
N PHE A 304 14.75 -8.05 6.52
CA PHE A 304 13.49 -8.62 7.01
C PHE A 304 12.57 -8.85 5.82
N VAL A 305 12.28 -10.11 5.53
CA VAL A 305 11.39 -10.53 4.44
C VAL A 305 10.09 -11.06 4.99
N VAL A 306 9.01 -10.86 4.24
CA VAL A 306 7.65 -11.17 4.70
C VAL A 306 7.23 -12.63 4.47
N SER A 307 7.95 -13.38 3.64
CA SER A 307 7.61 -14.76 3.27
C SER A 307 8.85 -15.61 2.98
N GLU A 308 8.69 -16.90 3.06
CA GLU A 308 9.70 -17.88 2.68
C GLU A 308 10.02 -17.83 1.17
N VAL A 309 9.00 -17.51 0.36
CA VAL A 309 9.17 -17.29 -1.08
C VAL A 309 10.17 -16.17 -1.32
N GLU A 310 10.01 -15.02 -0.62
CA GLU A 310 10.91 -13.89 -0.81
C GLU A 310 12.32 -14.18 -0.24
N ARG A 311 12.44 -14.96 0.83
CA ARG A 311 13.74 -15.44 1.32
C ARG A 311 14.47 -16.21 0.22
N LYS A 312 13.82 -17.18 -0.39
CA LYS A 312 14.39 -17.99 -1.49
C LYS A 312 14.75 -17.13 -2.71
N ASN A 313 13.90 -16.15 -3.04
CA ASN A 313 14.18 -15.21 -4.12
C ASN A 313 15.47 -14.40 -3.88
N LEU A 314 15.69 -13.95 -2.64
CA LEU A 314 16.91 -13.21 -2.29
C LEU A 314 18.14 -14.12 -2.26
N GLU A 315 18.03 -15.34 -1.73
CA GLU A 315 19.09 -16.35 -1.73
C GLU A 315 19.52 -16.70 -3.17
N ALA A 316 18.55 -16.91 -4.07
CA ALA A 316 18.80 -17.15 -5.50
C ALA A 316 19.50 -15.95 -6.18
N ARG A 317 19.35 -14.73 -5.65
CA ARG A 317 20.05 -13.51 -6.10
C ARG A 317 21.41 -13.30 -5.42
N GLY A 318 21.86 -14.27 -4.61
CA GLY A 318 23.16 -14.27 -3.95
C GLY A 318 23.22 -13.44 -2.66
N VAL A 319 22.08 -13.18 -2.03
CA VAL A 319 22.05 -12.62 -0.67
C VAL A 319 22.32 -13.75 0.33
N ALA A 320 23.27 -13.53 1.22
CA ALA A 320 23.66 -14.52 2.23
C ALA A 320 22.52 -14.79 3.22
N SER A 321 22.19 -16.07 3.46
CA SER A 321 21.06 -16.50 4.27
C SER A 321 21.09 -15.95 5.70
N GLU A 322 22.28 -15.77 6.30
CA GLU A 322 22.48 -15.22 7.64
C GLU A 322 22.09 -13.75 7.78
N LYS A 323 21.94 -13.03 6.65
CA LYS A 323 21.42 -11.67 6.64
C LYS A 323 19.88 -11.63 6.63
N ILE A 324 19.23 -12.71 6.21
CA ILE A 324 17.79 -12.73 5.97
C ILE A 324 17.06 -13.20 7.21
N VAL A 325 16.09 -12.41 7.65
CA VAL A 325 15.20 -12.70 8.78
C VAL A 325 13.78 -12.81 8.25
N LEU A 326 13.14 -13.96 8.46
CA LEU A 326 11.73 -14.14 8.13
C LEU A 326 10.87 -13.40 9.16
N ASN A 327 10.19 -12.35 8.72
CA ASN A 327 9.36 -11.49 9.55
C ASN A 327 8.01 -11.18 8.87
N PRO A 328 7.05 -12.12 8.93
CA PRO A 328 5.74 -11.96 8.32
C PRO A 328 5.00 -10.73 8.85
N ASN A 329 3.99 -10.30 8.09
CA ASN A 329 2.99 -9.37 8.59
C ASN A 329 2.30 -9.94 9.85
N ALA A 330 1.58 -9.09 10.54
CA ALA A 330 0.96 -9.40 11.81
C ALA A 330 -0.39 -8.69 11.96
N VAL A 331 -0.98 -8.77 13.12
CA VAL A 331 -2.27 -8.13 13.43
C VAL A 331 -2.26 -7.52 14.83
N ASP A 332 -3.07 -6.47 14.99
CA ASP A 332 -3.47 -5.95 16.30
C ASP A 332 -4.68 -6.76 16.80
N VAL A 333 -4.45 -7.69 17.72
CA VAL A 333 -5.47 -8.61 18.25
C VAL A 333 -6.49 -7.93 19.19
N GLU A 334 -6.24 -6.68 19.58
CA GLU A 334 -7.18 -5.87 20.35
C GLU A 334 -8.19 -5.18 19.45
N SER A 335 -7.74 -4.65 18.33
CA SER A 335 -8.62 -4.05 17.31
C SER A 335 -9.38 -5.12 16.51
N PHE A 336 -8.71 -6.23 16.17
CA PHE A 336 -9.30 -7.35 15.44
C PHE A 336 -9.61 -8.50 16.41
N ARG A 337 -10.82 -8.50 16.94
CA ARG A 337 -11.29 -9.51 17.88
C ARG A 337 -12.78 -9.78 17.71
N PRO A 338 -13.28 -10.92 18.17
CA PRO A 338 -14.74 -11.18 18.20
C PRO A 338 -15.51 -10.14 19.02
N SER A 339 -16.75 -9.91 18.65
CA SER A 339 -17.71 -9.05 19.36
C SER A 339 -17.35 -7.55 19.35
N VAL A 340 -16.83 -7.04 18.21
CA VAL A 340 -16.50 -5.62 18.01
C VAL A 340 -17.52 -4.86 17.16
N GLY A 341 -18.79 -5.31 17.11
CA GLY A 341 -19.86 -4.60 16.43
C GLY A 341 -20.53 -5.35 15.29
N GLY A 342 -20.20 -6.61 15.07
CA GLY A 342 -20.75 -7.42 13.97
C GLY A 342 -22.28 -7.54 13.98
N ALA A 343 -22.92 -7.57 15.14
CA ALA A 343 -24.38 -7.63 15.26
C ALA A 343 -25.07 -6.39 14.65
N GLU A 344 -24.50 -5.20 14.81
CA GLU A 344 -25.01 -3.97 14.19
C GLU A 344 -24.89 -4.04 12.68
N VAL A 345 -23.69 -4.41 12.18
CA VAL A 345 -23.45 -4.57 10.74
C VAL A 345 -24.39 -5.60 10.12
N ARG A 346 -24.66 -6.73 10.79
CA ARG A 346 -25.66 -7.71 10.29
C ARG A 346 -27.05 -7.09 10.14
N ARG A 347 -27.48 -6.27 11.10
CA ARG A 347 -28.77 -5.55 11.00
C ARG A 347 -28.77 -4.57 9.82
N GLU A 348 -27.72 -3.78 9.65
CA GLU A 348 -27.57 -2.85 8.52
C GLU A 348 -27.62 -3.56 7.17
N LEU A 349 -26.96 -4.72 7.05
CA LEU A 349 -26.95 -5.53 5.83
C LEU A 349 -28.20 -6.40 5.63
N GLY A 350 -29.13 -6.40 6.60
CA GLY A 350 -30.34 -7.23 6.57
C GLY A 350 -30.02 -8.72 6.60
N ILE A 351 -29.03 -9.16 7.39
CA ILE A 351 -28.62 -10.55 7.54
C ILE A 351 -29.37 -11.17 8.72
N GLY A 352 -30.13 -12.21 8.46
CA GLY A 352 -30.88 -12.94 9.50
C GLY A 352 -29.98 -13.72 10.44
N ALA A 353 -30.49 -14.02 11.64
CA ALA A 353 -29.74 -14.74 12.67
C ALA A 353 -29.34 -16.18 12.27
N SER A 354 -30.16 -16.81 11.41
CA SER A 354 -29.90 -18.18 10.89
C SER A 354 -29.09 -18.23 9.60
N GLU A 355 -28.88 -17.08 8.95
CA GLU A 355 -28.11 -17.01 7.71
C GLU A 355 -26.61 -16.99 8.01
N VAL A 356 -25.83 -17.72 7.23
CA VAL A 356 -24.37 -17.65 7.25
C VAL A 356 -23.91 -16.52 6.34
N LEU A 357 -23.05 -15.64 6.84
CA LEU A 357 -22.44 -14.57 6.06
C LEU A 357 -20.98 -14.91 5.76
N ALA A 358 -20.64 -15.06 4.49
CA ALA A 358 -19.27 -15.21 4.03
C ALA A 358 -18.73 -13.88 3.50
N GLY A 359 -17.58 -13.43 3.98
CA GLY A 359 -17.00 -12.12 3.67
C GLY A 359 -15.64 -12.18 2.97
N PHE A 360 -15.48 -11.35 1.95
CA PHE A 360 -14.19 -11.01 1.35
C PHE A 360 -13.89 -9.54 1.62
N VAL A 361 -12.70 -9.24 2.15
CA VAL A 361 -12.25 -7.87 2.40
C VAL A 361 -10.92 -7.61 1.71
N GLY A 362 -10.82 -6.50 0.96
CA GLY A 362 -9.56 -6.08 0.36
C GLY A 362 -9.71 -5.31 -0.95
N THR A 363 -8.59 -5.06 -1.60
CA THR A 363 -8.58 -4.52 -2.96
C THR A 363 -8.97 -5.61 -3.96
N PHE A 364 -9.66 -5.24 -5.04
CA PHE A 364 -10.06 -6.18 -6.09
C PHE A 364 -9.01 -6.17 -7.20
N GLY A 365 -7.78 -6.53 -6.81
CA GLY A 365 -6.65 -6.67 -7.72
C GLY A 365 -6.56 -8.08 -8.32
N PRO A 366 -5.78 -8.27 -9.40
CA PRO A 366 -5.71 -9.52 -10.16
C PRO A 366 -5.34 -10.78 -9.33
N TRP A 367 -4.57 -10.61 -8.27
CA TRP A 367 -4.09 -11.73 -7.44
C TRP A 367 -4.98 -12.04 -6.23
N HIS A 368 -6.06 -11.30 -6.04
CA HIS A 368 -6.93 -11.48 -4.86
C HIS A 368 -8.02 -12.52 -5.05
N GLY A 369 -8.18 -13.05 -6.28
CA GLY A 369 -9.15 -14.11 -6.57
C GLY A 369 -10.62 -13.69 -6.46
N VAL A 370 -10.92 -12.41 -6.67
CA VAL A 370 -12.29 -11.90 -6.55
C VAL A 370 -13.21 -12.43 -7.65
N VAL A 371 -12.65 -12.69 -8.84
CA VAL A 371 -13.36 -13.28 -9.97
C VAL A 371 -13.63 -14.76 -9.72
N GLU A 372 -12.63 -15.49 -9.25
CA GLU A 372 -12.71 -16.90 -8.89
C GLU A 372 -13.75 -17.11 -7.77
N LEU A 373 -13.79 -16.20 -6.78
CA LEU A 373 -14.85 -16.23 -5.76
C LEU A 373 -16.23 -15.99 -6.37
N ALA A 374 -16.35 -15.04 -7.29
CA ALA A 374 -17.60 -14.76 -7.97
C ALA A 374 -18.10 -15.99 -8.77
N GLU A 375 -17.21 -16.66 -9.47
CA GLU A 375 -17.51 -17.90 -10.20
C GLU A 375 -17.88 -19.05 -9.25
N ALA A 376 -17.16 -19.20 -8.12
CA ALA A 376 -17.48 -20.20 -7.12
C ALA A 376 -18.87 -20.02 -6.51
N ILE A 377 -19.28 -18.77 -6.23
CA ILE A 377 -20.61 -18.45 -5.73
C ILE A 377 -21.72 -18.91 -6.70
N LYS A 378 -21.48 -18.82 -8.01
CA LYS A 378 -22.43 -19.31 -9.04
C LYS A 378 -22.62 -20.83 -8.99
N LEU A 379 -21.64 -21.58 -8.52
CA LEU A 379 -21.72 -23.05 -8.39
C LEU A 379 -22.47 -23.49 -7.12
N ILE A 380 -22.61 -22.62 -6.13
CA ILE A 380 -23.28 -22.95 -4.86
C ILE A 380 -24.80 -22.90 -5.03
N SER A 381 -25.47 -24.01 -4.71
CA SER A 381 -26.95 -24.09 -4.77
C SER A 381 -27.60 -22.92 -4.00
N LYS A 382 -28.74 -22.47 -4.49
CA LYS A 382 -29.54 -21.45 -3.83
C LYS A 382 -30.17 -21.93 -2.52
N ASP A 383 -30.25 -23.24 -2.32
CA ASP A 383 -30.78 -23.87 -1.10
C ASP A 383 -29.78 -23.80 0.07
N VAL A 384 -28.48 -23.57 -0.22
CA VAL A 384 -27.45 -23.36 0.81
C VAL A 384 -27.67 -22.00 1.46
N PRO A 385 -27.91 -21.91 2.78
CA PRO A 385 -28.28 -20.66 3.46
C PRO A 385 -27.09 -19.75 3.71
N VAL A 386 -26.38 -19.35 2.63
CA VAL A 386 -25.21 -18.46 2.67
C VAL A 386 -25.43 -17.20 1.87
N ARG A 387 -25.09 -16.07 2.47
CA ARG A 387 -24.98 -14.77 1.80
C ARG A 387 -23.51 -14.34 1.77
N PHE A 388 -23.22 -13.45 0.84
CA PHE A 388 -21.84 -13.01 0.62
C PHE A 388 -21.73 -11.49 0.71
N VAL A 389 -20.65 -11.01 1.32
CA VAL A 389 -20.32 -9.59 1.35
C VAL A 389 -18.91 -9.36 0.81
N PHE A 390 -18.81 -8.46 -0.17
CA PHE A 390 -17.56 -7.99 -0.75
C PHE A 390 -17.28 -6.58 -0.25
N VAL A 391 -16.24 -6.42 0.55
CA VAL A 391 -15.83 -5.15 1.14
C VAL A 391 -14.56 -4.66 0.45
N GLY A 392 -14.65 -3.51 -0.19
CA GLY A 392 -13.52 -2.94 -0.93
C GLY A 392 -13.88 -2.55 -2.36
N SER A 393 -12.86 -2.23 -3.14
CA SER A 393 -12.99 -1.87 -4.55
C SER A 393 -11.67 -2.12 -5.28
N GLY A 394 -11.69 -2.06 -6.61
CA GLY A 394 -10.51 -2.24 -7.45
C GLY A 394 -10.87 -2.54 -8.90
N SER A 395 -9.86 -2.84 -9.71
CA SER A 395 -9.98 -2.98 -11.16
C SER A 395 -10.90 -4.13 -11.62
N LEU A 396 -11.08 -5.16 -10.79
CA LEU A 396 -11.90 -6.33 -11.11
C LEU A 396 -13.33 -6.25 -10.55
N ARG A 397 -13.72 -5.12 -9.95
CA ARG A 397 -15.05 -4.96 -9.35
C ARG A 397 -16.16 -5.14 -10.36
N GLU A 398 -16.12 -4.40 -11.48
CA GLU A 398 -17.15 -4.45 -12.52
C GLU A 398 -17.32 -5.87 -13.10
N GLN A 399 -16.21 -6.58 -13.26
CA GLN A 399 -16.23 -7.97 -13.74
C GLN A 399 -16.93 -8.89 -12.73
N ALA A 400 -16.60 -8.79 -11.44
CA ALA A 400 -17.23 -9.60 -10.40
C ALA A 400 -18.73 -9.28 -10.24
N GLU A 401 -19.12 -7.99 -10.27
CA GLU A 401 -20.53 -7.56 -10.25
C GLU A 401 -21.29 -8.08 -11.48
N GLY A 402 -20.65 -8.07 -12.66
CA GLY A 402 -21.24 -8.63 -13.89
C GLY A 402 -21.53 -10.13 -13.79
N ILE A 403 -20.60 -10.93 -13.24
CA ILE A 403 -20.77 -12.36 -13.00
C ILE A 403 -21.92 -12.61 -12.01
N LEU A 404 -22.01 -11.81 -10.94
CA LEU A 404 -22.92 -12.00 -9.82
C LEU A 404 -24.23 -11.20 -9.94
N LYS A 405 -24.55 -10.66 -11.10
CA LYS A 405 -25.72 -9.79 -11.29
C LYS A 405 -27.02 -10.38 -10.70
N THR A 406 -27.31 -11.63 -10.99
CA THR A 406 -28.52 -12.33 -10.51
C THR A 406 -28.51 -12.50 -8.99
N GLU A 407 -27.36 -12.77 -8.39
CA GLU A 407 -27.17 -12.96 -6.95
C GLU A 407 -27.27 -11.62 -6.19
N ILE A 408 -26.84 -10.52 -6.82
CA ILE A 408 -27.00 -9.16 -6.29
C ILE A 408 -28.50 -8.77 -6.31
N GLU A 409 -29.19 -8.99 -7.43
CA GLU A 409 -30.64 -8.74 -7.56
C GLU A 409 -31.44 -9.54 -6.54
N ALA A 410 -31.04 -10.79 -6.27
CA ALA A 410 -31.62 -11.65 -5.25
C ALA A 410 -31.18 -11.32 -3.80
N ARG A 411 -30.36 -10.29 -3.60
CA ARG A 411 -29.76 -9.89 -2.31
C ARG A 411 -28.93 -10.99 -1.64
N ARG A 412 -28.48 -11.98 -2.38
CA ARG A 412 -27.56 -13.02 -1.90
C ARG A 412 -26.12 -12.51 -1.80
N VAL A 413 -25.78 -11.53 -2.62
CA VAL A 413 -24.45 -10.89 -2.66
C VAL A 413 -24.59 -9.39 -2.45
N ILE A 414 -23.70 -8.84 -1.62
CA ILE A 414 -23.65 -7.41 -1.29
C ILE A 414 -22.25 -6.89 -1.58
N PHE A 415 -22.13 -5.78 -2.32
CA PHE A 415 -20.90 -5.02 -2.50
C PHE A 415 -20.99 -3.71 -1.72
N THR A 416 -20.16 -3.54 -0.69
CA THR A 416 -20.19 -2.31 0.13
C THR A 416 -19.40 -1.16 -0.52
N GLY A 417 -18.48 -1.46 -1.44
CA GLY A 417 -17.46 -0.52 -1.88
C GLY A 417 -16.34 -0.36 -0.84
N ALA A 418 -15.49 0.63 -1.07
CA ALA A 418 -14.45 0.99 -0.11
C ALA A 418 -15.07 1.54 1.19
N VAL A 419 -14.54 1.11 2.32
CA VAL A 419 -14.97 1.53 3.66
C VAL A 419 -13.81 2.13 4.44
N ALA A 420 -14.09 2.94 5.45
CA ALA A 420 -13.09 3.41 6.39
C ALA A 420 -12.46 2.22 7.13
N HIS A 421 -11.14 2.29 7.38
CA HIS A 421 -10.39 1.17 7.97
C HIS A 421 -10.90 0.79 9.36
N GLU A 422 -11.34 1.76 10.13
CA GLU A 422 -11.91 1.59 11.48
C GLU A 422 -13.20 0.77 11.48
N ARG A 423 -13.90 0.69 10.34
CA ARG A 423 -15.12 -0.10 10.17
C ARG A 423 -14.85 -1.56 9.81
N VAL A 424 -13.64 -1.87 9.33
CA VAL A 424 -13.28 -3.22 8.86
C VAL A 424 -13.43 -4.27 9.96
N PRO A 425 -12.99 -4.08 11.21
CA PRO A 425 -13.18 -5.07 12.27
C PRO A 425 -14.65 -5.45 12.50
N ALA A 426 -15.57 -4.47 12.53
CA ALA A 426 -17.00 -4.74 12.70
C ALA A 426 -17.61 -5.50 11.50
N LEU A 427 -17.16 -5.20 10.27
CA LEU A 427 -17.57 -5.93 9.06
C LEU A 427 -17.09 -7.38 9.07
N LEU A 428 -15.84 -7.61 9.49
CA LEU A 428 -15.30 -8.96 9.66
C LEU A 428 -16.02 -9.72 10.78
N ASP A 429 -16.36 -9.05 11.88
CA ASP A 429 -17.10 -9.63 12.99
C ASP A 429 -18.52 -10.03 12.61
N ALA A 430 -19.15 -9.34 11.67
CA ALA A 430 -20.45 -9.69 11.13
C ALA A 430 -20.45 -11.00 10.35
N CYS A 431 -19.30 -11.42 9.81
CA CYS A 431 -19.14 -12.63 9.02
C CYS A 431 -19.02 -13.88 9.89
N ASP A 432 -19.49 -15.00 9.38
CA ASP A 432 -19.30 -16.34 9.95
C ASP A 432 -18.11 -17.06 9.30
N VAL A 433 -17.84 -16.73 8.04
CA VAL A 433 -16.76 -17.26 7.21
C VAL A 433 -16.02 -16.11 6.54
N LEU A 434 -14.70 -16.16 6.52
CA LEU A 434 -13.84 -15.20 5.84
C LEU A 434 -13.09 -15.87 4.69
N VAL A 435 -13.08 -15.23 3.51
CA VAL A 435 -12.60 -15.87 2.28
C VAL A 435 -11.40 -15.12 1.72
N ALA A 436 -10.32 -15.86 1.45
CA ALA A 436 -9.08 -15.34 0.89
C ALA A 436 -8.59 -16.19 -0.32
N PRO A 437 -9.29 -16.12 -1.47
CA PRO A 437 -9.11 -17.03 -2.60
C PRO A 437 -8.01 -16.52 -3.55
N HIS A 438 -6.82 -16.20 -3.02
CA HIS A 438 -5.73 -15.66 -3.80
C HIS A 438 -5.34 -16.61 -4.94
N VAL A 439 -4.96 -16.02 -6.07
CA VAL A 439 -4.51 -16.72 -7.27
C VAL A 439 -3.04 -16.42 -7.57
N PRO A 440 -2.33 -17.30 -8.32
CA PRO A 440 -0.96 -17.06 -8.74
C PRO A 440 -0.81 -15.74 -9.48
N LEU A 441 0.40 -15.18 -9.47
CA LEU A 441 0.71 -13.98 -10.21
C LEU A 441 0.64 -14.25 -11.73
N ALA A 442 0.22 -13.24 -12.51
CA ALA A 442 -0.04 -13.41 -13.93
C ALA A 442 1.20 -13.79 -14.77
N ASP A 443 2.40 -13.57 -14.24
CA ASP A 443 3.67 -13.95 -14.87
C ASP A 443 4.15 -15.37 -14.49
N GLY A 444 3.36 -16.10 -13.70
CA GLY A 444 3.70 -17.43 -13.20
C GLY A 444 4.72 -17.45 -12.07
N SER A 445 5.14 -16.31 -11.55
CA SER A 445 6.00 -16.26 -10.37
C SER A 445 5.23 -16.62 -9.10
N ASP A 446 5.94 -17.18 -8.12
CA ASP A 446 5.37 -17.50 -6.82
C ASP A 446 4.88 -16.24 -6.10
N PHE A 447 3.77 -16.36 -5.41
CA PHE A 447 3.22 -15.26 -4.62
C PHE A 447 4.10 -14.99 -3.40
N PHE A 448 4.87 -13.91 -3.44
CA PHE A 448 5.83 -13.53 -2.41
C PHE A 448 5.25 -12.64 -1.30
N GLY A 449 4.01 -12.18 -1.45
CA GLY A 449 3.36 -11.26 -0.52
C GLY A 449 2.98 -11.89 0.82
N SER A 450 2.74 -11.04 1.80
CA SER A 450 2.20 -11.40 3.13
C SER A 450 0.89 -10.64 3.33
N PRO A 451 -0.27 -11.23 2.97
CA PRO A 451 -1.55 -10.52 3.06
C PRO A 451 -1.95 -10.28 4.52
N THR A 452 -2.00 -9.00 4.96
CA THR A 452 -2.42 -8.64 6.33
C THR A 452 -3.79 -9.19 6.68
N LYS A 453 -4.72 -9.26 5.71
CA LYS A 453 -6.06 -9.80 5.90
C LYS A 453 -6.07 -11.23 6.48
N ILE A 454 -5.07 -12.07 6.20
CA ILE A 454 -5.00 -13.42 6.75
C ILE A 454 -4.87 -13.37 8.27
N PHE A 455 -3.98 -12.53 8.78
CA PHE A 455 -3.78 -12.35 10.22
C PHE A 455 -4.98 -11.68 10.88
N GLU A 456 -5.60 -10.71 10.20
CA GLU A 456 -6.85 -10.09 10.63
C GLU A 456 -7.99 -11.13 10.72
N TYR A 457 -8.13 -11.99 9.71
CA TYR A 457 -9.12 -13.07 9.69
C TYR A 457 -8.92 -14.07 10.82
N MET A 458 -7.67 -14.50 11.03
CA MET A 458 -7.29 -15.36 12.15
C MET A 458 -7.67 -14.72 13.49
N ALA A 459 -7.31 -13.46 13.69
CA ALA A 459 -7.59 -12.72 14.92
C ALA A 459 -9.09 -12.57 15.21
N MET A 460 -9.92 -12.47 14.19
CA MET A 460 -11.38 -12.42 14.35
C MET A 460 -11.99 -13.72 14.86
N GLY A 461 -11.26 -14.83 14.85
CA GLY A 461 -11.77 -16.12 15.31
C GLY A 461 -12.91 -16.68 14.44
N LYS A 462 -12.91 -16.35 13.16
CA LYS A 462 -13.92 -16.84 12.19
C LYS A 462 -13.33 -17.97 11.37
N ALA A 463 -14.17 -18.84 10.82
CA ALA A 463 -13.71 -19.86 9.89
C ALA A 463 -13.11 -19.19 8.64
N ILE A 464 -11.99 -19.72 8.18
CA ILE A 464 -11.28 -19.19 7.01
C ILE A 464 -11.31 -20.23 5.89
N VAL A 465 -11.66 -19.78 4.68
CA VAL A 465 -11.44 -20.53 3.44
C VAL A 465 -10.43 -19.73 2.61
N ALA A 466 -9.30 -20.34 2.30
CA ALA A 466 -8.20 -19.65 1.64
C ALA A 466 -7.47 -20.54 0.62
N SER A 467 -6.81 -19.92 -0.36
CA SER A 467 -5.95 -20.66 -1.30
C SER A 467 -4.64 -21.07 -0.63
N ARG A 468 -4.17 -22.27 -0.90
CA ARG A 468 -2.86 -22.80 -0.51
C ARG A 468 -1.75 -22.15 -1.35
N LEU A 469 -1.49 -20.88 -1.15
CA LEU A 469 -0.59 -20.11 -2.00
C LEU A 469 0.46 -19.36 -1.16
N GLY A 470 1.74 -19.62 -1.44
CA GLY A 470 2.87 -18.96 -0.78
C GLY A 470 2.69 -18.91 0.74
N GLN A 471 2.89 -17.74 1.35
CA GLN A 471 2.77 -17.58 2.79
C GLN A 471 1.39 -17.92 3.37
N ILE A 472 0.32 -17.83 2.61
CA ILE A 472 -1.02 -18.20 3.09
C ILE A 472 -1.02 -19.67 3.51
N GLY A 473 -0.44 -20.55 2.67
CA GLY A 473 -0.29 -21.97 2.99
C GLY A 473 0.76 -22.27 4.05
N GLU A 474 1.68 -21.34 4.36
CA GLU A 474 2.67 -21.47 5.44
C GLU A 474 2.09 -21.09 6.81
N VAL A 475 1.21 -20.09 6.83
CA VAL A 475 0.61 -19.53 8.06
C VAL A 475 -0.63 -20.31 8.49
N LEU A 476 -1.42 -20.80 7.54
CA LEU A 476 -2.65 -21.53 7.79
C LEU A 476 -2.43 -23.05 7.64
N SER A 477 -2.99 -23.81 8.57
CA SER A 477 -3.00 -25.28 8.55
C SER A 477 -4.36 -25.79 8.10
N ASP A 478 -4.37 -26.61 7.02
CA ASP A 478 -5.61 -27.16 6.48
C ASP A 478 -6.32 -28.08 7.46
N GLY A 479 -7.64 -27.89 7.58
CA GLY A 479 -8.49 -28.63 8.52
C GLY A 479 -8.31 -28.27 9.99
N GLU A 480 -7.33 -27.41 10.34
CA GLU A 480 -7.03 -26.99 11.70
C GLU A 480 -7.35 -25.51 11.93
N THR A 481 -6.73 -24.59 11.18
CA THR A 481 -6.95 -23.14 11.29
C THR A 481 -7.73 -22.56 10.11
N ALA A 482 -7.83 -23.30 9.00
CA ALA A 482 -8.56 -22.93 7.79
C ALA A 482 -9.01 -24.17 7.01
N LEU A 483 -9.85 -24.01 6.00
CA LEU A 483 -9.91 -24.92 4.85
C LEU A 483 -9.07 -24.31 3.73
N LEU A 484 -8.05 -25.04 3.30
CA LEU A 484 -7.18 -24.62 2.20
C LEU A 484 -7.61 -25.32 0.91
N VAL A 485 -7.71 -24.53 -0.16
CA VAL A 485 -8.07 -24.99 -1.50
C VAL A 485 -6.94 -24.71 -2.48
N GLU A 486 -6.89 -25.43 -3.60
CA GLU A 486 -5.93 -25.17 -4.66
C GLU A 486 -6.17 -23.78 -5.30
N PRO A 487 -5.12 -22.99 -5.52
CA PRO A 487 -5.25 -21.66 -6.09
C PRO A 487 -5.91 -21.69 -7.47
N GLY A 488 -7.03 -20.94 -7.62
CA GLY A 488 -7.79 -20.86 -8.86
C GLY A 488 -8.77 -22.02 -9.09
N ASP A 489 -8.82 -23.03 -8.22
CA ASP A 489 -9.85 -24.07 -8.32
C ASP A 489 -11.19 -23.59 -7.76
N VAL A 490 -12.01 -23.08 -8.68
CA VAL A 490 -13.35 -22.55 -8.41
C VAL A 490 -14.30 -23.59 -7.81
N ARG A 491 -14.14 -24.87 -8.22
CA ARG A 491 -15.01 -25.95 -7.74
C ARG A 491 -14.66 -26.36 -6.30
N GLU A 492 -13.37 -26.49 -6.02
CA GLU A 492 -12.91 -26.79 -4.67
C GLU A 492 -13.25 -25.64 -3.70
N LEU A 493 -13.10 -24.38 -4.14
CA LEU A 493 -13.52 -23.20 -3.39
C LEU A 493 -15.02 -23.22 -3.06
N ALA A 494 -15.86 -23.54 -4.04
CA ALA A 494 -17.31 -23.67 -3.84
C ALA A 494 -17.64 -24.81 -2.84
N ALA A 495 -17.02 -25.98 -2.98
CA ALA A 495 -17.22 -27.12 -2.09
C ALA A 495 -16.78 -26.78 -0.64
N ALA A 496 -15.64 -26.13 -0.45
CA ALA A 496 -15.17 -25.69 0.86
C ALA A 496 -16.12 -24.68 1.51
N LEU A 497 -16.66 -23.74 0.73
CA LEU A 497 -17.66 -22.75 1.21
C LEU A 497 -18.97 -23.44 1.64
N VAL A 498 -19.46 -24.43 0.88
CA VAL A 498 -20.63 -25.23 1.28
C VAL A 498 -20.35 -25.96 2.59
N ARG A 499 -19.23 -26.67 2.67
CA ARG A 499 -18.84 -27.44 3.86
C ARG A 499 -18.78 -26.62 5.14
N VAL A 500 -18.17 -25.40 5.09
CA VAL A 500 -18.14 -24.53 6.28
C VAL A 500 -19.48 -23.88 6.57
N THR A 501 -20.34 -23.66 5.56
CA THR A 501 -21.68 -23.13 5.74
C THR A 501 -22.56 -24.11 6.49
N GLU A 502 -22.52 -25.39 6.14
CA GLU A 502 -23.37 -26.43 6.69
C GLU A 502 -22.97 -26.88 8.11
N SER A 503 -21.69 -26.68 8.51
CA SER A 503 -21.20 -27.14 9.81
C SER A 503 -20.82 -25.99 10.75
N ARG A 504 -21.71 -25.66 11.70
CA ARG A 504 -21.43 -24.70 12.76
C ARG A 504 -20.26 -25.13 13.65
N GLU A 505 -20.14 -26.43 13.93
CA GLU A 505 -19.07 -27.00 14.73
C GLU A 505 -17.71 -26.80 14.05
N LEU A 506 -17.64 -27.09 12.73
CA LEU A 506 -16.44 -26.87 11.95
C LEU A 506 -16.02 -25.39 11.97
N ARG A 507 -16.97 -24.47 11.76
CA ARG A 507 -16.70 -23.03 11.84
C ARG A 507 -16.11 -22.64 13.18
N ALA A 508 -16.73 -23.07 14.27
CA ALA A 508 -16.29 -22.74 15.63
C ALA A 508 -14.88 -23.27 15.91
N ARG A 509 -14.60 -24.51 15.51
CA ARG A 509 -13.29 -25.15 15.71
C ARG A 509 -12.20 -24.45 14.92
N LEU A 510 -12.38 -24.26 13.62
CA LEU A 510 -11.41 -23.56 12.76
C LEU A 510 -11.13 -22.15 13.25
N GLY A 511 -12.17 -21.40 13.59
CA GLY A 511 -12.05 -20.04 14.08
C GLY A 511 -11.31 -19.92 15.40
N ALA A 512 -11.60 -20.81 16.35
CA ALA A 512 -10.92 -20.83 17.65
C ALA A 512 -9.41 -21.13 17.49
N SER A 513 -9.05 -22.13 16.69
CA SER A 513 -7.65 -22.49 16.43
C SER A 513 -6.91 -21.36 15.69
N ALA A 514 -7.57 -20.72 14.70
CA ALA A 514 -6.99 -19.60 13.97
C ALA A 514 -6.68 -18.41 14.91
N ARG A 515 -7.64 -18.06 15.78
CA ARG A 515 -7.43 -16.98 16.74
C ARG A 515 -6.31 -17.28 17.74
N GLN A 516 -6.28 -18.50 18.27
CA GLN A 516 -5.20 -18.93 19.15
C GLN A 516 -3.82 -18.73 18.47
N ALA A 517 -3.68 -19.22 17.24
CA ALA A 517 -2.44 -19.07 16.49
C ALA A 517 -2.08 -17.58 16.24
N ALA A 518 -3.07 -16.73 15.95
CA ALA A 518 -2.84 -15.30 15.75
C ALA A 518 -2.30 -14.63 17.02
N VAL A 519 -2.92 -14.88 18.16
CA VAL A 519 -2.52 -14.30 19.47
C VAL A 519 -1.14 -14.78 19.89
N GLU A 520 -0.85 -16.07 19.71
CA GLU A 520 0.40 -16.68 20.18
C GLU A 520 1.61 -16.37 19.28
N LYS A 521 1.40 -16.10 17.96
CA LYS A 521 2.52 -16.09 17.00
C LYS A 521 2.54 -14.90 16.04
N HIS A 522 1.41 -14.22 15.83
CA HIS A 522 1.26 -13.28 14.72
C HIS A 522 0.80 -11.88 15.13
N THR A 523 1.17 -11.41 16.33
CA THR A 523 0.96 -10.02 16.73
C THR A 523 2.10 -9.12 16.28
N TRP A 524 1.83 -7.81 16.15
CA TRP A 524 2.89 -6.83 15.86
C TRP A 524 3.99 -6.84 16.93
N GLY A 525 3.67 -7.21 18.16
CA GLY A 525 4.67 -7.44 19.22
C GLY A 525 5.67 -8.54 18.87
N HIS A 526 5.22 -9.65 18.27
CA HIS A 526 6.13 -10.70 17.77
C HIS A 526 6.98 -10.23 16.59
N ASN A 527 6.38 -9.46 15.67
CA ASN A 527 7.11 -8.88 14.54
C ASN A 527 8.24 -7.94 15.02
N ALA A 528 7.92 -7.00 15.91
CA ALA A 528 8.89 -6.06 16.47
C ALA A 528 9.98 -6.75 17.31
N ARG A 529 9.64 -7.79 18.05
CA ARG A 529 10.60 -8.57 18.85
C ARG A 529 11.66 -9.22 17.97
N ARG A 530 11.30 -9.80 16.81
CA ARG A 530 12.27 -10.35 15.85
C ARG A 530 13.26 -9.28 15.34
N VAL A 531 12.82 -8.03 15.21
CA VAL A 531 13.71 -6.92 14.82
C VAL A 531 14.72 -6.65 15.94
N LEU A 532 14.28 -6.64 17.20
CA LEU A 532 15.17 -6.43 18.35
C LEU A 532 16.12 -7.61 18.59
N GLU A 533 15.65 -8.83 18.48
CA GLU A 533 16.49 -10.05 18.56
C GLU A 533 17.58 -10.04 17.47
N ALA A 534 17.24 -9.61 16.27
CA ALA A 534 18.22 -9.45 15.19
C ALA A 534 19.26 -8.35 15.52
N TYR A 535 18.86 -7.28 16.22
CA TYR A 535 19.79 -6.25 16.69
C TYR A 535 20.65 -6.78 17.85
N GLU A 536 20.08 -7.43 18.83
CA GLU A 536 20.80 -8.04 19.96
C GLU A 536 21.85 -9.05 19.47
N SER A 537 21.49 -9.87 18.49
CA SER A 537 22.45 -10.80 17.85
C SER A 537 23.55 -10.10 17.04
N TRP A 538 23.34 -8.84 16.67
CA TRP A 538 24.31 -8.03 15.93
C TRP A 538 25.30 -7.33 16.85
N VAL A 539 24.86 -6.92 18.04
CA VAL A 539 25.70 -6.28 19.07
C VAL A 539 26.55 -7.35 19.74
N VAL A 540 27.83 -7.10 19.90
CA VAL A 540 28.75 -7.95 20.69
C VAL A 540 28.69 -7.45 22.13
N GLU A 541 28.54 -8.36 23.09
CA GLU A 541 28.67 -8.05 24.51
C GLU A 541 30.04 -7.46 24.86
#